data_6579f99af82b9629f2b9cd7820c5308f
#
_entry.id   6579f99af82b9629f2b9cd7820c5308f
#
_cell.length_a   1.000
_cell.length_b   1.000
_cell.length_c   1.000
_cell.angle_alpha   90.00
_cell.angle_beta   90.00
_cell.angle_gamma   90.00
#
_symmetry.space_group_name_H-M   'P 1'
#
loop_
_entity.id
_entity.type
_entity.pdbx_description
1 polymer ?
#
loop_
_entity_poly.entity_id
_entity_poly.type
_entity_poly.pdbx_seq_one_letter_code
_entity_poly.pdbx_strand_id
1 'polypeptide(L)'
;MPNPGPWGQPKRSRLGLYLWLCVLAAGGLTIYGLNRSFPTGGTPLGDPALVQTLGFLALASSTLLFVREINLKQTVRNVLIWVAVGGVLVIGFSFQNELRDLGLRLRSNLVPGYAVETGAREMMLSQGEDGHFHVYGTINGVRVRFLIDTGATDIVLDPADAQRLGIDLDSLAFDRPFGSANGIGHGASVEVSDLSVGSIHFSNVRVSINRAPMGSSLLGMAFLKRLESYSVSGNKLTLRW
;
A
#
# COMPACT_ATOMS: atom_id res chain seq x y z
N MET A 1 61.66 10.28 47.83
CA MET A 1 60.84 9.47 46.89
C MET A 1 60.18 10.44 45.93
N PRO A 2 60.45 10.40 44.61
CA PRO A 2 59.85 11.33 43.68
C PRO A 2 58.38 10.96 43.44
N ASN A 3 57.53 11.95 43.65
CA ASN A 3 56.08 11.88 43.39
C ASN A 3 55.84 11.62 41.88
N PRO A 4 55.19 10.52 41.48
CA PRO A 4 54.85 10.36 40.09
C PRO A 4 53.84 11.42 39.71
N GLY A 5 54.22 12.30 38.78
CA GLY A 5 53.38 13.35 38.28
C GLY A 5 52.01 12.89 37.81
N PRO A 6 51.05 13.79 37.54
CA PRO A 6 49.63 13.47 37.24
C PRO A 6 49.41 12.72 35.95
N TRP A 7 50.47 12.33 35.26
CA TRP A 7 50.44 11.60 33.97
C TRP A 7 50.91 10.13 34.10
N GLY A 8 50.43 9.43 35.14
CA GLY A 8 50.62 7.94 35.23
C GLY A 8 50.12 7.29 33.95
N GLN A 9 51.01 6.67 33.18
CA GLN A 9 50.64 6.03 31.91
C GLN A 9 49.58 4.95 32.18
N PRO A 10 48.41 5.07 31.52
CA PRO A 10 47.37 4.09 31.71
C PRO A 10 47.85 2.72 31.19
N LYS A 11 47.80 1.70 32.02
CA LYS A 11 48.05 0.29 31.59
C LYS A 11 47.06 0.01 30.46
N ARG A 12 47.57 -0.15 29.21
CA ARG A 12 46.77 -0.61 28.07
C ARG A 12 46.24 -1.99 28.41
N SER A 13 44.92 -2.09 28.64
CA SER A 13 44.28 -3.39 28.80
C SER A 13 44.32 -4.10 27.44
N ARG A 14 44.93 -5.28 27.42
CA ARG A 14 44.95 -6.11 26.20
C ARG A 14 43.59 -6.71 25.87
N LEU A 15 42.61 -6.45 26.73
CA LEU A 15 41.24 -6.97 26.61
C LEU A 15 40.57 -6.47 25.30
N GLY A 16 40.70 -5.21 24.94
CA GLY A 16 40.16 -4.66 23.70
C GLY A 16 40.71 -5.35 22.45
N LEU A 17 42.02 -5.65 22.47
CA LEU A 17 42.68 -6.41 21.40
C LEU A 17 42.14 -7.83 21.24
N TYR A 18 41.96 -8.54 22.37
CA TYR A 18 41.41 -9.91 22.35
C TYR A 18 39.96 -9.91 21.85
N LEU A 19 39.12 -8.97 22.31
CA LEU A 19 37.76 -8.83 21.86
C LEU A 19 37.67 -8.52 20.34
N TRP A 20 38.53 -7.65 19.87
CA TRP A 20 38.60 -7.32 18.44
C TRP A 20 38.98 -8.52 17.58
N LEU A 21 40.01 -9.29 18.04
CA LEU A 21 40.42 -10.53 17.36
C LEU A 21 39.32 -11.60 17.38
N CYS A 22 38.57 -11.73 18.49
CA CYS A 22 37.42 -12.64 18.57
C CYS A 22 36.29 -12.26 17.58
N VAL A 23 35.98 -10.98 17.44
CA VAL A 23 34.95 -10.51 16.50
C VAL A 23 35.38 -10.78 15.06
N LEU A 24 36.65 -10.53 14.72
CA LEU A 24 37.16 -10.82 13.37
C LEU A 24 37.18 -12.34 13.08
N ALA A 25 37.58 -13.15 14.04
CA ALA A 25 37.58 -14.61 13.92
C ALA A 25 36.15 -15.16 13.73
N ALA A 26 35.20 -14.68 14.55
CA ALA A 26 33.79 -15.08 14.45
C ALA A 26 33.20 -14.67 13.11
N GLY A 27 33.44 -13.43 12.65
CA GLY A 27 33.00 -12.95 11.33
C GLY A 27 33.58 -13.78 10.19
N GLY A 28 34.88 -14.08 10.23
CA GLY A 28 35.54 -14.93 9.24
C GLY A 28 35.01 -16.36 9.21
N LEU A 29 34.75 -16.97 10.38
CA LEU A 29 34.14 -18.30 10.49
C LEU A 29 32.70 -18.33 9.95
N THR A 30 31.91 -17.30 10.22
CA THR A 30 30.53 -17.17 9.70
C THR A 30 30.55 -17.09 8.17
N ILE A 31 31.40 -16.24 7.59
CA ILE A 31 31.55 -16.10 6.13
C ILE A 31 32.02 -17.41 5.50
N TYR A 32 32.98 -18.08 6.12
CA TYR A 32 33.48 -19.39 5.66
C TYR A 32 32.37 -20.45 5.69
N GLY A 33 31.58 -20.51 6.78
CA GLY A 33 30.44 -21.42 6.91
C GLY A 33 29.34 -21.17 5.88
N LEU A 34 28.97 -19.89 5.65
CA LEU A 34 27.99 -19.50 4.64
C LEU A 34 28.45 -19.85 3.22
N ASN A 35 29.71 -19.60 2.91
CA ASN A 35 30.26 -19.93 1.58
C ASN A 35 30.34 -21.45 1.33
N ARG A 36 30.49 -22.26 2.39
CA ARG A 36 30.45 -23.73 2.29
C ARG A 36 29.03 -24.27 2.12
N SER A 37 28.04 -23.59 2.73
CA SER A 37 26.62 -24.00 2.64
C SER A 37 25.94 -23.52 1.36
N PHE A 38 26.42 -22.43 0.76
CA PHE A 38 25.89 -21.81 -0.48
C PHE A 38 27.05 -21.52 -1.44
N PRO A 39 27.58 -22.51 -2.16
CA PRO A 39 28.68 -22.30 -3.08
C PRO A 39 28.20 -21.48 -4.29
N THR A 40 28.42 -20.18 -4.25
CA THR A 40 28.35 -19.32 -5.41
C THR A 40 29.67 -19.50 -6.18
N GLY A 41 29.61 -19.95 -7.41
CA GLY A 41 30.72 -20.48 -8.23
C GLY A 41 31.91 -19.55 -8.52
N GLY A 42 32.37 -18.74 -7.57
CA GLY A 42 33.53 -17.87 -7.62
C GLY A 42 34.47 -18.12 -6.43
N THR A 43 35.77 -17.85 -6.60
CA THR A 43 36.74 -17.92 -5.49
C THR A 43 36.40 -16.85 -4.45
N PRO A 44 36.29 -17.23 -3.15
CA PRO A 44 35.81 -16.30 -2.07
C PRO A 44 36.66 -15.04 -1.93
N LEU A 45 37.93 -15.10 -2.28
CA LEU A 45 38.90 -13.98 -2.17
C LEU A 45 38.82 -12.99 -3.37
N GLY A 46 38.12 -13.34 -4.44
CA GLY A 46 37.96 -12.49 -5.64
C GLY A 46 36.65 -11.73 -5.70
N ASP A 47 35.71 -11.92 -4.77
CA ASP A 47 34.45 -11.21 -4.76
C ASP A 47 34.62 -9.83 -4.11
N PRO A 48 34.45 -8.72 -4.86
CA PRO A 48 34.55 -7.35 -4.32
C PRO A 48 33.61 -7.10 -3.15
N ALA A 49 32.43 -7.74 -3.15
CA ALA A 49 31.45 -7.59 -2.08
C ALA A 49 31.95 -8.19 -0.76
N LEU A 50 32.66 -9.31 -0.78
CA LEU A 50 33.24 -9.92 0.42
C LEU A 50 34.39 -9.07 0.98
N VAL A 51 35.25 -8.54 0.12
CA VAL A 51 36.34 -7.66 0.53
C VAL A 51 35.80 -6.39 1.17
N GLN A 52 34.76 -5.81 0.58
CA GLN A 52 34.07 -4.62 1.11
C GLN A 52 33.42 -4.91 2.47
N THR A 53 32.71 -6.04 2.60
CA THR A 53 32.04 -6.43 3.85
C THR A 53 33.04 -6.67 4.98
N LEU A 54 34.15 -7.36 4.69
CA LEU A 54 35.23 -7.57 5.64
C LEU A 54 35.92 -6.26 6.04
N GLY A 55 36.09 -5.34 5.09
CA GLY A 55 36.63 -4.00 5.33
C GLY A 55 35.73 -3.20 6.28
N PHE A 56 34.43 -3.20 6.05
CA PHE A 56 33.45 -2.56 6.95
C PHE A 56 33.43 -3.21 8.34
N LEU A 57 33.49 -4.54 8.41
CA LEU A 57 33.55 -5.26 9.71
C LEU A 57 34.81 -4.89 10.48
N ALA A 58 35.96 -4.84 9.82
CA ALA A 58 37.24 -4.45 10.42
C ALA A 58 37.22 -2.99 10.90
N LEU A 59 36.68 -2.07 10.11
CA LEU A 59 36.54 -0.67 10.47
C LEU A 59 35.57 -0.50 11.64
N ALA A 60 34.38 -1.09 11.58
CA ALA A 60 33.37 -1.00 12.64
C ALA A 60 33.87 -1.61 13.96
N SER A 61 34.59 -2.75 13.89
CA SER A 61 35.14 -3.41 15.07
C SER A 61 36.39 -2.73 15.61
N SER A 62 37.06 -1.87 14.84
CA SER A 62 38.28 -1.15 15.31
C SER A 62 37.98 -0.23 16.51
N THR A 63 36.74 0.22 16.67
CA THR A 63 36.31 0.99 17.85
C THR A 63 36.51 0.19 19.17
N LEU A 64 36.48 -1.14 19.11
CA LEU A 64 36.74 -2.00 20.27
C LEU A 64 38.19 -1.87 20.80
N LEU A 65 39.12 -1.48 19.95
CA LEU A 65 40.53 -1.24 20.35
C LEU A 65 40.67 -0.04 21.30
N PHE A 66 39.72 0.90 21.23
CA PHE A 66 39.74 2.13 22.03
C PHE A 66 38.85 2.04 23.27
N VAL A 67 38.17 0.91 23.50
CA VAL A 67 37.33 0.73 24.68
C VAL A 67 38.22 0.56 25.93
N ARG A 68 38.17 1.57 26.79
CA ARG A 68 39.04 1.70 27.95
C ARG A 68 38.48 1.02 29.19
N GLU A 69 37.17 1.03 29.36
CA GLU A 69 36.47 0.35 30.45
C GLU A 69 35.11 -0.14 29.95
N ILE A 70 34.89 -1.45 29.97
CA ILE A 70 33.60 -2.03 29.61
C ILE A 70 32.79 -2.24 30.86
N ASN A 71 31.77 -1.42 31.07
CA ASN A 71 30.74 -1.73 32.05
C ASN A 71 29.85 -2.87 31.50
N LEU A 72 30.17 -4.10 31.84
CA LEU A 72 29.53 -5.29 31.28
C LEU A 72 28.00 -5.22 31.38
N LYS A 73 27.47 -4.71 32.50
CA LYS A 73 26.01 -4.56 32.71
C LYS A 73 25.39 -3.57 31.74
N GLN A 74 26.06 -2.47 31.45
CA GLN A 74 25.57 -1.44 30.49
C GLN A 74 25.68 -1.93 29.05
N THR A 75 26.76 -2.62 28.72
CA THR A 75 26.97 -3.22 27.40
C THR A 75 25.91 -4.27 27.08
N VAL A 76 25.67 -5.21 28.02
CA VAL A 76 24.61 -6.24 27.84
C VAL A 76 23.25 -5.60 27.68
N ARG A 77 22.90 -4.60 28.50
CA ARG A 77 21.65 -3.86 28.35
C ARG A 77 21.51 -3.22 26.98
N ASN A 78 22.56 -2.55 26.49
CA ASN A 78 22.54 -1.90 25.18
C ASN A 78 22.41 -2.92 24.03
N VAL A 79 23.11 -4.06 24.12
CA VAL A 79 22.96 -5.16 23.14
C VAL A 79 21.54 -5.70 23.13
N LEU A 80 20.94 -5.94 24.30
CA LEU A 80 19.54 -6.39 24.39
C LEU A 80 18.56 -5.39 23.80
N ILE A 81 18.77 -4.08 24.01
CA ILE A 81 17.97 -3.03 23.40
C ILE A 81 18.09 -3.09 21.87
N TRP A 82 19.29 -3.18 21.32
CA TRP A 82 19.49 -3.25 19.88
C TRP A 82 18.94 -4.54 19.26
N VAL A 83 19.05 -5.67 19.95
CA VAL A 83 18.41 -6.93 19.53
C VAL A 83 16.89 -6.80 19.54
N ALA A 84 16.31 -6.16 20.56
CA ALA A 84 14.88 -5.89 20.62
C ALA A 84 14.43 -4.96 19.48
N VAL A 85 15.15 -3.87 19.23
CA VAL A 85 14.88 -2.94 18.12
C VAL A 85 14.99 -3.64 16.77
N GLY A 86 16.05 -4.43 16.57
CA GLY A 86 16.22 -5.23 15.35
C GLY A 86 15.08 -6.24 15.16
N GLY A 87 14.69 -6.92 16.24
CA GLY A 87 13.55 -7.84 16.22
C GLY A 87 12.24 -7.15 15.82
N VAL A 88 11.94 -5.99 16.41
CA VAL A 88 10.75 -5.19 16.03
C VAL A 88 10.79 -4.76 14.56
N LEU A 89 11.95 -4.34 14.06
CA LEU A 89 12.10 -3.97 12.65
C LEU A 89 11.90 -5.16 11.71
N VAL A 90 12.46 -6.33 12.06
CA VAL A 90 12.28 -7.57 11.26
C VAL A 90 10.81 -7.98 11.26
N ILE A 91 10.14 -7.96 12.41
CA ILE A 91 8.71 -8.28 12.52
C ILE A 91 7.90 -7.25 11.71
N GLY A 92 8.14 -5.94 11.88
CA GLY A 92 7.46 -4.89 11.14
C GLY A 92 7.64 -5.02 9.63
N PHE A 93 8.85 -5.34 9.17
CA PHE A 93 9.14 -5.58 7.76
C PHE A 93 8.49 -6.87 7.25
N SER A 94 8.51 -7.95 8.04
CA SER A 94 7.89 -9.24 7.70
C SER A 94 6.37 -9.12 7.52
N PHE A 95 5.72 -8.32 8.36
CA PHE A 95 4.26 -8.11 8.35
C PHE A 95 3.82 -6.82 7.63
N GLN A 96 4.71 -6.17 6.87
CA GLN A 96 4.37 -4.89 6.20
C GLN A 96 3.19 -5.03 5.22
N ASN A 97 3.07 -6.15 4.52
CA ASN A 97 1.98 -6.40 3.58
C ASN A 97 0.65 -6.61 4.31
N GLU A 98 0.64 -7.40 5.37
CA GLU A 98 -0.52 -7.64 6.22
C GLU A 98 -0.99 -6.36 6.91
N LEU A 99 -0.07 -5.53 7.40
CA LEU A 99 -0.39 -4.22 7.99
C LEU A 99 -0.95 -3.25 6.94
N ARG A 100 -0.42 -3.27 5.73
CA ARG A 100 -0.94 -2.48 4.61
C ARG A 100 -2.35 -2.93 4.22
N ASP A 101 -2.57 -4.25 4.11
CA ASP A 101 -3.88 -4.83 3.82
C ASP A 101 -4.89 -4.53 4.92
N LEU A 102 -4.48 -4.61 6.19
CA LEU A 102 -5.31 -4.22 7.33
C LEU A 102 -5.67 -2.73 7.25
N GLY A 103 -4.70 -1.87 6.95
CA GLY A 103 -4.93 -0.44 6.75
C GLY A 103 -5.92 -0.15 5.61
N LEU A 104 -5.82 -0.85 4.49
CA LEU A 104 -6.75 -0.75 3.37
C LEU A 104 -8.16 -1.23 3.75
N ARG A 105 -8.26 -2.36 4.47
CA ARG A 105 -9.54 -2.89 4.98
C ARG A 105 -10.21 -1.94 5.99
N LEU A 106 -9.43 -1.35 6.88
CA LEU A 106 -9.95 -0.35 7.82
C LEU A 106 -10.44 0.89 7.08
N ARG A 107 -9.70 1.36 6.08
CA ARG A 107 -10.07 2.54 5.28
C ARG A 107 -11.32 2.29 4.44
N SER A 108 -11.47 1.09 3.84
CA SER A 108 -12.67 0.73 3.09
C SER A 108 -13.92 0.65 3.97
N ASN A 109 -13.77 0.26 5.24
CA ASN A 109 -14.87 0.20 6.19
C ASN A 109 -15.23 1.58 6.80
N LEU A 110 -14.24 2.49 6.90
CA LEU A 110 -14.44 3.81 7.51
C LEU A 110 -14.87 4.89 6.50
N VAL A 111 -14.64 4.67 5.20
CA VAL A 111 -14.99 5.62 4.15
C VAL A 111 -15.90 4.93 3.13
N PRO A 112 -17.23 5.10 3.23
CA PRO A 112 -18.17 4.55 2.27
C PRO A 112 -17.84 5.02 0.84
N GLY A 113 -17.85 4.10 -0.13
CA GLY A 113 -17.48 4.40 -1.53
C GLY A 113 -15.99 4.40 -1.84
N TYR A 114 -15.13 4.00 -0.87
CA TYR A 114 -13.72 3.78 -1.15
C TYR A 114 -13.51 2.41 -1.81
N ALA A 115 -13.16 2.44 -3.09
CA ALA A 115 -12.80 1.26 -3.85
C ALA A 115 -11.36 0.84 -3.54
N VAL A 116 -11.15 -0.43 -3.22
CA VAL A 116 -9.82 -1.00 -3.00
C VAL A 116 -9.48 -1.92 -4.16
N GLU A 117 -8.43 -1.61 -4.91
CA GLU A 117 -7.89 -2.55 -5.91
C GLU A 117 -7.18 -3.68 -5.18
N THR A 118 -7.70 -4.90 -5.34
CA THR A 118 -7.21 -6.12 -4.65
C THR A 118 -6.36 -7.00 -5.55
N GLY A 119 -6.34 -6.70 -6.86
CA GLY A 119 -5.58 -7.43 -7.87
C GLY A 119 -5.32 -6.58 -9.12
N ALA A 120 -4.67 -7.17 -10.12
CA ALA A 120 -4.30 -6.46 -11.36
C ALA A 120 -5.52 -5.95 -12.15
N ARG A 121 -6.67 -6.61 -12.03
CA ARG A 121 -7.95 -6.28 -12.70
C ARG A 121 -9.13 -6.60 -11.79
N GLU A 122 -8.99 -6.28 -10.51
CA GLU A 122 -10.00 -6.57 -9.51
C GLU A 122 -10.11 -5.42 -8.52
N MET A 123 -11.34 -5.03 -8.23
CA MET A 123 -11.70 -3.98 -7.28
C MET A 123 -12.76 -4.47 -6.32
N MET A 124 -12.59 -4.15 -5.05
CA MET A 124 -13.54 -4.48 -3.99
C MET A 124 -14.15 -3.19 -3.43
N LEU A 125 -15.47 -3.20 -3.27
CA LEU A 125 -16.26 -2.15 -2.64
C LEU A 125 -16.92 -2.71 -1.38
N SER A 126 -16.95 -1.93 -0.32
CA SER A 126 -17.72 -2.24 0.89
C SER A 126 -19.10 -1.60 0.82
N GLN A 127 -20.10 -2.31 1.30
CA GLN A 127 -21.49 -1.82 1.44
C GLN A 127 -21.51 -0.62 2.39
N GLY A 128 -22.23 0.42 2.02
CA GLY A 128 -22.47 1.58 2.87
C GLY A 128 -23.49 1.29 3.98
N GLU A 129 -23.63 2.23 4.91
CA GLU A 129 -24.61 2.14 6.01
C GLU A 129 -26.07 2.09 5.50
N ASP A 130 -26.31 2.62 4.32
CA ASP A 130 -27.58 2.60 3.60
C ASP A 130 -27.89 1.25 2.93
N GLY A 131 -27.00 0.27 3.08
CA GLY A 131 -27.15 -1.06 2.49
C GLY A 131 -26.81 -1.12 1.00
N HIS A 132 -26.24 -0.05 0.43
CA HIS A 132 -25.91 0.04 -1.00
C HIS A 132 -24.39 0.08 -1.23
N PHE A 133 -23.98 -0.25 -2.46
CA PHE A 133 -22.61 -0.12 -2.90
C PHE A 133 -22.40 1.20 -3.64
N HIS A 134 -21.55 2.06 -3.09
CA HIS A 134 -21.17 3.32 -3.69
C HIS A 134 -19.75 3.28 -4.23
N VAL A 135 -19.49 4.02 -5.29
CA VAL A 135 -18.15 4.20 -5.84
C VAL A 135 -17.98 5.62 -6.38
N TYR A 136 -16.77 6.15 -6.23
CA TYR A 136 -16.40 7.37 -6.93
C TYR A 136 -15.78 7.03 -8.27
N GLY A 137 -16.27 7.68 -9.30
CA GLY A 137 -15.69 7.66 -10.64
C GLY A 137 -15.49 9.06 -11.17
N THR A 138 -15.04 9.17 -12.41
CA THR A 138 -14.97 10.45 -13.14
C THR A 138 -15.64 10.29 -14.49
N ILE A 139 -16.33 11.33 -14.91
CA ILE A 139 -16.83 11.51 -16.28
C ILE A 139 -16.17 12.76 -16.83
N ASN A 140 -15.47 12.66 -17.96
CA ASN A 140 -14.74 13.77 -18.56
C ASN A 140 -13.89 14.54 -17.56
N GLY A 141 -13.24 13.81 -16.60
CA GLY A 141 -12.41 14.37 -15.53
C GLY A 141 -13.17 14.94 -14.32
N VAL A 142 -14.49 15.05 -14.35
CA VAL A 142 -15.30 15.51 -13.23
C VAL A 142 -15.67 14.34 -12.32
N ARG A 143 -15.41 14.46 -11.03
CA ARG A 143 -15.70 13.42 -10.04
C ARG A 143 -17.21 13.32 -9.78
N VAL A 144 -17.73 12.09 -9.88
CA VAL A 144 -19.13 11.73 -9.65
C VAL A 144 -19.20 10.60 -8.64
N ARG A 145 -20.16 10.66 -7.71
CA ARG A 145 -20.47 9.55 -6.82
C ARG A 145 -21.58 8.71 -7.44
N PHE A 146 -21.30 7.45 -7.65
CA PHE A 146 -22.24 6.50 -8.23
C PHE A 146 -22.73 5.50 -7.18
N LEU A 147 -23.98 5.12 -7.32
CA LEU A 147 -24.58 3.92 -6.72
C LEU A 147 -24.50 2.79 -7.75
N ILE A 148 -24.01 1.62 -7.35
CA ILE A 148 -24.08 0.41 -8.17
C ILE A 148 -25.48 -0.19 -8.03
N ASP A 149 -26.22 -0.23 -9.14
CA ASP A 149 -27.62 -0.66 -9.15
C ASP A 149 -27.88 -1.67 -10.26
N THR A 150 -28.05 -2.92 -9.89
CA THR A 150 -28.39 -4.01 -10.84
C THR A 150 -29.82 -3.92 -11.37
N GLY A 151 -30.68 -3.13 -10.75
CA GLY A 151 -32.05 -2.84 -11.21
C GLY A 151 -32.11 -1.77 -12.31
N ALA A 152 -31.07 -0.94 -12.42
CA ALA A 152 -30.98 0.05 -13.48
C ALA A 152 -30.40 -0.57 -14.76
N THR A 153 -31.02 -0.30 -15.91
CA THR A 153 -30.51 -0.78 -17.21
C THR A 153 -29.32 0.04 -17.68
N ASP A 154 -29.41 1.38 -17.56
CA ASP A 154 -28.44 2.33 -18.10
C ASP A 154 -27.44 2.81 -17.03
N ILE A 155 -26.41 3.53 -17.47
CA ILE A 155 -25.67 4.45 -16.62
C ILE A 155 -26.49 5.73 -16.57
N VAL A 156 -26.92 6.14 -15.37
CA VAL A 156 -27.85 7.27 -15.20
C VAL A 156 -27.19 8.37 -14.38
N LEU A 157 -27.19 9.59 -14.90
CA LEU A 157 -26.71 10.76 -14.19
C LEU A 157 -27.87 11.48 -13.48
N ASP A 158 -27.62 11.85 -12.24
CA ASP A 158 -28.43 12.83 -11.54
C ASP A 158 -28.30 14.20 -12.25
N PRO A 159 -29.38 14.99 -12.36
CA PRO A 159 -29.31 16.32 -12.99
C PRO A 159 -28.22 17.23 -12.44
N ALA A 160 -27.98 17.20 -11.13
CA ALA A 160 -26.94 18.02 -10.49
C ALA A 160 -25.52 17.59 -10.96
N ASP A 161 -25.28 16.30 -11.14
CA ASP A 161 -24.03 15.80 -11.68
C ASP A 161 -23.86 16.17 -13.16
N ALA A 162 -24.93 16.07 -13.95
CA ALA A 162 -24.94 16.48 -15.35
C ALA A 162 -24.59 17.98 -15.51
N GLN A 163 -25.16 18.84 -14.66
CA GLN A 163 -24.81 20.27 -14.65
C GLN A 163 -23.33 20.51 -14.29
N ARG A 164 -22.77 19.76 -13.33
CA ARG A 164 -21.34 19.84 -12.97
C ARG A 164 -20.43 19.42 -14.13
N LEU A 165 -20.92 18.56 -15.01
CA LEU A 165 -20.26 18.16 -16.26
C LEU A 165 -20.36 19.22 -17.36
N GLY A 166 -21.08 20.34 -17.12
CA GLY A 166 -21.31 21.39 -18.11
C GLY A 166 -22.41 21.04 -19.11
N ILE A 167 -23.24 20.03 -18.84
CA ILE A 167 -24.36 19.66 -19.73
C ILE A 167 -25.53 20.61 -19.46
N ASP A 168 -25.97 21.29 -20.49
CA ASP A 168 -27.14 22.16 -20.46
C ASP A 168 -28.42 21.32 -20.50
N LEU A 169 -29.08 21.20 -19.36
CA LEU A 169 -30.30 20.40 -19.24
C LEU A 169 -31.49 20.95 -20.02
N ASP A 170 -31.56 22.26 -20.23
CA ASP A 170 -32.66 22.90 -20.96
C ASP A 170 -32.59 22.60 -22.45
N SER A 171 -31.42 22.27 -22.96
CA SER A 171 -31.21 21.87 -24.35
C SER A 171 -31.53 20.41 -24.64
N LEU A 172 -31.80 19.60 -23.60
CA LEU A 172 -31.98 18.15 -23.73
C LEU A 172 -33.44 17.76 -24.02
N ALA A 173 -33.63 16.81 -24.94
CA ALA A 173 -34.91 16.15 -25.14
C ALA A 173 -35.08 14.99 -24.15
N PHE A 174 -35.91 15.17 -23.12
CA PHE A 174 -36.26 14.13 -22.14
C PHE A 174 -37.41 13.26 -22.67
N ASP A 175 -37.20 12.60 -23.78
CA ASP A 175 -38.18 11.82 -24.53
C ASP A 175 -38.10 10.30 -24.31
N ARG A 176 -37.08 9.82 -23.56
CA ARG A 176 -36.90 8.40 -23.28
C ARG A 176 -37.59 8.02 -21.97
N PRO A 177 -38.72 7.26 -22.04
CA PRO A 177 -39.35 6.73 -20.84
C PRO A 177 -38.50 5.59 -20.25
N PHE A 178 -38.41 5.49 -18.92
CA PHE A 178 -37.86 4.36 -18.21
C PHE A 178 -38.68 4.02 -16.97
N GLY A 179 -38.74 2.73 -16.63
CA GLY A 179 -39.43 2.26 -15.45
C GLY A 179 -38.56 2.46 -14.21
N SER A 180 -39.12 2.97 -13.14
CA SER A 180 -38.50 3.08 -11.82
C SER A 180 -39.44 2.55 -10.75
N ALA A 181 -38.94 2.30 -9.52
CA ALA A 181 -39.78 1.94 -8.39
C ALA A 181 -40.87 2.96 -8.08
N ASN A 182 -40.68 4.22 -8.48
CA ASN A 182 -41.60 5.34 -8.28
C ASN A 182 -42.51 5.59 -9.50
N GLY A 183 -42.50 4.72 -10.50
CA GLY A 183 -43.30 4.86 -11.71
C GLY A 183 -42.46 5.13 -12.95
N ILE A 184 -43.12 5.68 -14.01
CA ILE A 184 -42.43 5.98 -15.29
C ILE A 184 -41.73 7.35 -15.17
N GLY A 185 -40.41 7.31 -15.29
CA GLY A 185 -39.57 8.50 -15.41
C GLY A 185 -39.23 8.82 -16.86
N HIS A 186 -38.69 9.99 -17.09
CA HIS A 186 -38.21 10.44 -18.43
C HIS A 186 -36.76 10.86 -18.33
N GLY A 187 -35.95 10.45 -19.27
CA GLY A 187 -34.52 10.76 -19.36
C GLY A 187 -34.11 11.22 -20.75
N ALA A 188 -33.00 11.91 -20.81
CA ALA A 188 -32.32 12.28 -22.04
C ALA A 188 -31.06 11.43 -22.24
N SER A 189 -30.76 11.03 -23.46
CA SER A 189 -29.55 10.28 -23.77
C SER A 189 -28.44 11.22 -24.23
N VAL A 190 -27.26 11.10 -23.59
CA VAL A 190 -26.06 11.88 -23.93
C VAL A 190 -24.88 10.92 -24.07
N GLU A 191 -23.92 11.26 -24.92
CA GLU A 191 -22.65 10.55 -25.03
C GLU A 191 -21.56 11.34 -24.31
N VAL A 192 -20.82 10.66 -23.41
CA VAL A 192 -19.68 11.23 -22.72
C VAL A 192 -18.40 10.60 -23.26
N SER A 193 -17.33 11.40 -23.36
CA SER A 193 -16.09 10.94 -23.98
C SER A 193 -15.34 9.91 -23.12
N ASP A 194 -15.39 10.05 -21.78
CA ASP A 194 -14.68 9.21 -20.86
C ASP A 194 -15.51 8.95 -19.60
N LEU A 195 -15.49 7.69 -19.15
CA LEU A 195 -16.00 7.26 -17.86
C LEU A 195 -14.92 6.38 -17.19
N SER A 196 -14.48 6.78 -16.01
CA SER A 196 -13.48 6.03 -15.25
C SER A 196 -13.97 5.70 -13.85
N VAL A 197 -13.71 4.47 -13.40
CA VAL A 197 -14.00 4.00 -12.04
C VAL A 197 -12.77 3.22 -11.55
N GLY A 198 -11.92 3.86 -10.73
CA GLY A 198 -10.60 3.33 -10.42
C GLY A 198 -9.80 3.12 -11.70
N SER A 199 -9.28 1.90 -11.90
CA SER A 199 -8.54 1.50 -13.12
C SER A 199 -9.43 1.02 -14.27
N ILE A 200 -10.77 1.05 -14.11
CA ILE A 200 -11.71 0.74 -15.18
C ILE A 200 -11.93 1.99 -16.02
N HIS A 201 -11.68 1.91 -17.34
CA HIS A 201 -11.85 3.03 -18.28
C HIS A 201 -12.72 2.62 -19.46
N PHE A 202 -13.70 3.46 -19.78
CA PHE A 202 -14.53 3.31 -20.96
C PHE A 202 -14.60 4.64 -21.73
N SER A 203 -14.38 4.58 -23.03
CA SER A 203 -14.51 5.74 -23.93
C SER A 203 -15.83 5.72 -24.66
N ASN A 204 -16.34 6.91 -25.04
CA ASN A 204 -17.57 7.11 -25.82
C ASN A 204 -18.75 6.34 -25.22
N VAL A 205 -19.07 6.69 -23.97
CA VAL A 205 -20.10 6.01 -23.19
C VAL A 205 -21.42 6.74 -23.31
N ARG A 206 -22.46 6.00 -23.70
CA ARG A 206 -23.82 6.52 -23.64
C ARG A 206 -24.32 6.48 -22.20
N VAL A 207 -24.81 7.63 -21.72
CA VAL A 207 -25.41 7.78 -20.39
C VAL A 207 -26.82 8.38 -20.55
N SER A 208 -27.68 8.07 -19.62
CA SER A 208 -29.01 8.68 -19.52
C SER A 208 -28.99 9.72 -18.41
N ILE A 209 -29.57 10.90 -18.65
CA ILE A 209 -29.75 11.93 -17.63
C ILE A 209 -31.20 11.89 -17.18
N ASN A 210 -31.43 11.72 -15.89
CA ASN A 210 -32.78 11.74 -15.33
C ASN A 210 -33.30 13.18 -15.30
N ARG A 211 -34.60 13.36 -15.56
CA ARG A 211 -35.23 14.69 -15.46
C ARG A 211 -35.40 15.16 -14.02
N ALA A 212 -35.74 14.24 -13.14
CA ALA A 212 -35.94 14.52 -11.72
C ALA A 212 -34.68 14.19 -10.89
N PRO A 213 -34.38 14.91 -9.81
CA PRO A 213 -33.30 14.55 -8.91
C PRO A 213 -33.46 13.14 -8.33
N MET A 214 -32.35 12.41 -8.26
CA MET A 214 -32.31 11.03 -7.70
C MET A 214 -31.45 10.93 -6.45
N GLY A 215 -30.66 11.97 -6.15
CA GLY A 215 -29.73 12.00 -5.02
C GLY A 215 -28.41 11.28 -5.25
N SER A 216 -28.30 10.42 -6.27
CA SER A 216 -27.06 9.76 -6.69
C SER A 216 -27.16 9.38 -8.17
N SER A 217 -26.06 9.49 -8.89
CA SER A 217 -25.92 8.88 -10.21
C SER A 217 -25.79 7.35 -10.09
N LEU A 218 -26.19 6.60 -11.11
CA LEU A 218 -26.26 5.14 -11.08
C LEU A 218 -25.30 4.52 -12.09
N LEU A 219 -24.62 3.45 -11.69
CA LEU A 219 -23.96 2.51 -12.59
C LEU A 219 -24.83 1.24 -12.69
N GLY A 220 -25.64 1.19 -13.72
CA GLY A 220 -26.53 0.07 -13.99
C GLY A 220 -25.89 -1.05 -14.80
N MET A 221 -26.75 -1.90 -15.39
CA MET A 221 -26.30 -3.05 -16.16
C MET A 221 -25.51 -2.66 -17.41
N ALA A 222 -25.69 -1.46 -17.96
CA ALA A 222 -24.87 -0.97 -19.07
C ALA A 222 -23.38 -0.82 -18.71
N PHE A 223 -23.04 -0.57 -17.42
CA PHE A 223 -21.69 -0.62 -16.89
C PHE A 223 -21.28 -2.05 -16.53
N LEU A 224 -22.08 -2.74 -15.73
CA LEU A 224 -21.75 -4.05 -15.16
C LEU A 224 -21.49 -5.13 -16.22
N LYS A 225 -22.24 -5.11 -17.34
CA LYS A 225 -22.07 -6.04 -18.47
C LYS A 225 -20.78 -5.84 -19.26
N ARG A 226 -20.08 -4.71 -19.08
CA ARG A 226 -18.77 -4.49 -19.71
C ARG A 226 -17.61 -5.08 -18.89
N LEU A 227 -17.90 -5.49 -17.67
CA LEU A 227 -16.95 -6.17 -16.80
C LEU A 227 -16.89 -7.66 -17.13
N GLU A 228 -15.77 -8.31 -16.81
CA GLU A 228 -15.63 -9.76 -16.89
C GLU A 228 -16.61 -10.46 -15.94
N SER A 229 -16.69 -9.95 -14.70
CA SER A 229 -17.65 -10.43 -13.71
C SER A 229 -17.86 -9.41 -12.59
N TYR A 230 -18.99 -9.54 -11.90
CA TYR A 230 -19.23 -8.90 -10.62
C TYR A 230 -19.88 -9.92 -9.67
N SER A 231 -19.52 -9.85 -8.39
CA SER A 231 -20.07 -10.77 -7.38
C SER A 231 -20.25 -10.04 -6.04
N VAL A 232 -21.35 -10.40 -5.36
CA VAL A 232 -21.64 -9.89 -4.01
C VAL A 232 -21.46 -11.03 -3.02
N SER A 233 -20.64 -10.83 -2.00
CA SER A 233 -20.43 -11.76 -0.90
C SER A 233 -20.51 -11.03 0.44
N GLY A 234 -21.58 -11.27 1.19
CA GLY A 234 -21.87 -10.52 2.40
C GLY A 234 -22.00 -9.02 2.11
N ASN A 235 -21.20 -8.21 2.77
CA ASN A 235 -21.16 -6.76 2.61
C ASN A 235 -20.10 -6.25 1.61
N LYS A 236 -19.65 -7.12 0.68
CA LYS A 236 -18.61 -6.80 -0.30
C LYS A 236 -19.09 -7.07 -1.70
N LEU A 237 -18.83 -6.11 -2.60
CA LEU A 237 -18.99 -6.24 -4.04
C LEU A 237 -17.59 -6.29 -4.67
N THR A 238 -17.33 -7.33 -5.44
CA THR A 238 -16.11 -7.48 -6.22
C THR A 238 -16.41 -7.26 -7.70
N LEU A 239 -15.65 -6.39 -8.36
CA LEU A 239 -15.71 -6.11 -9.79
C LEU A 239 -14.42 -6.62 -10.44
N ARG A 240 -14.51 -7.30 -11.59
CA ARG A 240 -13.38 -7.76 -12.42
C ARG A 240 -13.54 -7.30 -13.86
N TRP A 241 -12.44 -6.85 -14.50
CA TRP A 241 -12.44 -6.32 -15.87
C TRP A 241 -11.24 -6.69 -16.70
#